data_9e34546006812fcbf85d1d3602b8a7ae
#
_entry.id   9e34546006812fcbf85d1d3602b8a7ae
#
_cell.length_a   1.000
_cell.length_b   1.000
_cell.length_c   1.000
_cell.angle_alpha   90.00
_cell.angle_beta   90.00
_cell.angle_gamma   90.00
#
_symmetry.space_group_name_H-M   'P 1'
#
loop_
_entity.id
_entity.type
_entity.pdbx_description
1 polymer ?
#
loop_
_entity_poly.entity_id
_entity_poly.type
_entity_poly.pdbx_seq_one_letter_code
_entity_poly.pdbx_strand_id
1 'polypeptide(L)'
;MNRRHFLQTSSGAATGGFTLPNLHAANAADAAMSLGKAEHCVMLWLGGGMSQIDTFDPKTRGDAKAKQSGSYYDSIATAVSGVKICEHLPKTARHMEQITAVRSLHHEVVDEHAAATNRMHTGRPTSGAVRYPSLGSIIASQRGAAAEGVPAYVLMGYPNLTRGAGFLGPAANFIYLNDLKAGPAGLARPDSISSERSSRREKLLDAVRKGGANRFGDDKKFTDYDAAVQESLRLSGPDFMKAFQLEDEPADLRNLYGSEF
;
A
#
# COMPACT_ATOMS: atom_id res chain seq x y z
N MET A 1 32.61 -13.60 18.12
CA MET A 1 33.04 -12.28 18.59
C MET A 1 31.79 -11.48 18.94
N ASN A 2 31.60 -11.08 20.19
CA ASN A 2 30.34 -10.49 20.67
C ASN A 2 30.38 -8.98 20.48
N ARG A 3 29.29 -8.35 20.01
CA ARG A 3 29.19 -6.89 19.72
C ARG A 3 29.65 -5.97 20.86
N ARG A 4 29.57 -6.42 22.11
CA ARG A 4 30.09 -5.69 23.28
C ARG A 4 31.62 -5.62 23.33
N HIS A 5 32.33 -6.61 22.84
CA HIS A 5 33.81 -6.62 22.82
C HIS A 5 34.39 -5.67 21.76
N PHE A 6 33.67 -5.44 20.66
CA PHE A 6 34.12 -4.51 19.62
C PHE A 6 34.09 -3.05 20.09
N LEU A 7 33.12 -2.68 20.92
CA LEU A 7 32.99 -1.32 21.45
C LEU A 7 33.92 -1.00 22.63
N GLN A 8 34.46 -2.02 23.31
CA GLN A 8 35.39 -1.84 24.41
C GLN A 8 36.87 -1.75 24.00
N THR A 9 37.21 -2.23 22.81
CA THR A 9 38.60 -2.18 22.30
C THR A 9 38.93 -0.90 21.53
N SER A 10 37.96 -0.03 21.25
CA SER A 10 38.18 1.23 20.52
C SER A 10 38.40 2.47 21.41
N SER A 11 38.43 2.31 22.75
CA SER A 11 38.58 3.44 23.68
C SER A 11 39.94 3.56 24.37
N GLY A 12 40.97 2.92 23.85
CA GLY A 12 42.31 3.00 24.42
C GLY A 12 43.41 3.11 23.35
N ALA A 13 43.86 4.31 23.12
CA ALA A 13 45.14 4.79 22.59
C ALA A 13 44.99 5.72 21.38
N ALA A 14 45.19 7.01 21.60
CA ALA A 14 46.02 7.86 20.76
C ALA A 14 46.03 9.31 21.29
N THR A 15 46.97 9.58 22.19
CA THR A 15 47.62 10.90 22.28
C THR A 15 48.61 11.00 21.16
N GLY A 16 48.18 11.45 20.03
CA GLY A 16 49.05 11.78 18.89
C GLY A 16 48.30 12.80 18.03
N GLY A 17 48.77 14.06 18.05
CA GLY A 17 48.13 15.16 17.35
C GLY A 17 48.09 14.94 15.83
N PHE A 18 46.95 14.53 15.36
CA PHE A 18 46.52 14.66 13.97
C PHE A 18 45.35 15.64 13.96
N THR A 19 45.55 16.84 13.44
CA THR A 19 44.49 17.76 13.07
C THR A 19 43.68 17.12 11.95
N LEU A 20 42.62 16.41 12.31
CA LEU A 20 41.59 15.99 11.35
C LEU A 20 40.89 17.27 10.88
N PRO A 21 40.72 17.51 9.57
CA PRO A 21 39.85 18.56 9.10
C PRO A 21 38.46 18.35 9.74
N ASN A 22 37.87 19.45 10.24
CA ASN A 22 36.53 19.46 10.78
C ASN A 22 35.57 18.74 9.81
N LEU A 23 35.37 17.46 10.00
CA LEU A 23 34.15 16.82 9.59
C LEU A 23 33.06 17.44 10.48
N HIS A 24 32.43 18.47 9.98
CA HIS A 24 31.16 18.91 10.51
C HIS A 24 30.31 17.64 10.57
N ALA A 25 30.04 17.18 11.78
CA ALA A 25 28.95 16.24 12.00
C ALA A 25 27.72 16.97 11.44
N ALA A 26 27.38 16.66 10.19
CA ALA A 26 26.10 17.07 9.65
C ALA A 26 25.09 16.57 10.68
N ASN A 27 24.42 17.51 11.33
CA ASN A 27 23.38 17.21 12.28
C ASN A 27 22.41 16.24 11.61
N ALA A 28 22.45 14.98 12.00
CA ALA A 28 21.52 13.96 11.54
C ALA A 28 20.06 14.28 11.93
N ALA A 29 19.85 15.38 12.65
CA ALA A 29 18.54 15.89 13.01
C ALA A 29 17.89 16.78 11.93
N ASP A 30 18.64 17.29 10.94
CA ASP A 30 18.11 18.20 9.91
C ASP A 30 18.00 17.58 8.51
N ALA A 31 18.34 16.31 8.34
CA ALA A 31 17.79 15.53 7.24
C ALA A 31 16.35 15.14 7.61
N ALA A 32 15.46 16.12 7.70
CA ALA A 32 14.04 15.88 7.54
C ALA A 32 13.95 15.07 6.25
N MET A 33 13.64 13.77 6.36
CA MET A 33 13.39 12.92 5.21
C MET A 33 12.41 13.70 4.36
N SER A 34 12.86 14.20 3.20
CA SER A 34 11.99 14.96 2.32
C SER A 34 10.86 13.99 1.99
N LEU A 35 9.69 14.27 2.57
CA LEU A 35 8.49 13.51 2.26
C LEU A 35 8.36 13.54 0.75
N GLY A 36 8.18 12.36 0.13
CA GLY A 36 8.03 12.28 -1.31
C GLY A 36 6.91 13.22 -1.79
N LYS A 37 7.02 13.69 -3.00
CA LYS A 37 6.04 14.60 -3.62
C LYS A 37 4.77 13.89 -4.08
N ALA A 38 4.72 12.55 -4.01
CA ALA A 38 3.57 11.77 -4.46
C ALA A 38 2.34 12.03 -3.57
N GLU A 39 1.25 12.39 -4.20
CA GLU A 39 -0.05 12.60 -3.55
C GLU A 39 -0.87 11.32 -3.47
N HIS A 40 -0.69 10.42 -4.45
CA HIS A 40 -1.39 9.16 -4.57
C HIS A 40 -0.41 7.98 -4.65
N CYS A 41 -0.81 6.83 -4.10
CA CYS A 41 -0.07 5.59 -4.19
C CYS A 41 -0.98 4.50 -4.76
N VAL A 42 -0.62 3.95 -5.92
CA VAL A 42 -1.32 2.82 -6.54
C VAL A 42 -0.42 1.59 -6.41
N MET A 43 -0.90 0.56 -5.70
CA MET A 43 -0.20 -0.71 -5.55
C MET A 43 -0.83 -1.76 -6.47
N LEU A 44 -0.09 -2.22 -7.46
CA LEU A 44 -0.49 -3.33 -8.33
C LEU A 44 0.09 -4.62 -7.78
N TRP A 45 -0.77 -5.48 -7.23
CA TRP A 45 -0.38 -6.78 -6.71
C TRP A 45 -0.50 -7.85 -7.79
N LEU A 46 0.64 -8.34 -8.27
CA LEU A 46 0.74 -9.36 -9.32
C LEU A 46 0.90 -10.75 -8.69
N GLY A 47 -0.13 -11.22 -8.00
CA GLY A 47 -0.12 -12.45 -7.20
C GLY A 47 -0.17 -13.76 -7.98
N GLY A 48 -0.20 -13.72 -9.32
CA GLY A 48 -0.44 -14.87 -10.18
C GLY A 48 0.79 -15.69 -10.60
N GLY A 49 1.92 -15.57 -9.90
CA GLY A 49 3.12 -16.36 -10.21
C GLY A 49 4.07 -15.73 -11.22
N MET A 50 4.04 -14.43 -11.38
CA MET A 50 4.96 -13.68 -12.21
C MET A 50 6.39 -13.77 -11.63
N SER A 51 7.29 -14.48 -12.33
CA SER A 51 8.68 -14.65 -11.91
C SER A 51 9.50 -13.38 -12.16
N GLN A 52 10.36 -13.01 -11.23
CA GLN A 52 11.28 -11.88 -11.39
C GLN A 52 12.23 -12.07 -12.58
N ILE A 53 12.71 -13.31 -12.81
CA ILE A 53 13.64 -13.63 -13.92
C ILE A 53 12.96 -13.59 -15.30
N ASP A 54 11.64 -13.66 -15.33
CA ASP A 54 10.84 -13.58 -16.54
C ASP A 54 10.11 -12.24 -16.68
N THR A 55 10.50 -11.24 -15.88
CA THR A 55 9.93 -9.89 -15.92
C THR A 55 11.00 -8.80 -15.83
N PHE A 56 11.27 -8.25 -14.64
CA PHE A 56 12.13 -7.09 -14.44
C PHE A 56 13.61 -7.43 -14.18
N ASP A 57 13.95 -8.70 -13.94
CA ASP A 57 15.32 -9.15 -13.68
C ASP A 57 15.72 -10.33 -14.58
N PRO A 58 15.66 -10.20 -15.93
CA PRO A 58 15.97 -11.29 -16.83
C PRO A 58 17.42 -11.73 -16.68
N LYS A 59 17.62 -13.04 -16.68
CA LYS A 59 18.92 -13.71 -16.72
C LYS A 59 19.20 -14.20 -18.14
N THR A 60 20.36 -14.79 -18.35
CA THR A 60 20.63 -15.54 -19.57
C THR A 60 19.54 -16.58 -19.76
N ARG A 61 19.09 -16.78 -21.01
CA ARG A 61 18.07 -17.78 -21.31
C ARG A 61 18.50 -19.16 -20.85
N GLY A 62 17.62 -19.85 -20.16
CA GLY A 62 17.85 -21.22 -19.73
C GLY A 62 17.73 -22.22 -20.87
N ASP A 63 18.34 -23.39 -20.70
CA ASP A 63 18.21 -24.53 -21.59
C ASP A 63 17.85 -25.77 -20.78
N ALA A 64 16.59 -26.23 -20.92
CA ALA A 64 16.09 -27.40 -20.19
C ALA A 64 16.83 -28.71 -20.62
N LYS A 65 17.28 -28.80 -21.88
CA LYS A 65 17.99 -29.99 -22.39
C LYS A 65 19.40 -30.04 -21.82
N ALA A 66 20.06 -28.88 -21.73
CA ALA A 66 21.39 -28.75 -21.13
C ALA A 66 21.33 -28.64 -19.58
N LYS A 67 20.16 -28.68 -18.95
CA LYS A 67 19.93 -28.46 -17.51
C LYS A 67 20.51 -27.13 -17.03
N GLN A 68 20.53 -26.13 -17.89
CA GLN A 68 20.98 -24.78 -17.57
C GLN A 68 19.82 -23.92 -17.07
N SER A 69 19.91 -23.44 -15.84
CA SER A 69 18.93 -22.51 -15.27
C SER A 69 19.04 -21.14 -15.92
N GLY A 70 17.89 -20.45 -16.06
CA GLY A 70 17.84 -19.08 -16.61
C GLY A 70 16.42 -18.62 -16.85
N SER A 71 16.26 -17.48 -17.54
CA SER A 71 14.96 -16.98 -17.97
C SER A 71 14.33 -17.87 -19.03
N TYR A 72 13.02 -17.98 -18.98
CA TYR A 72 12.25 -18.72 -20.00
C TYR A 72 12.07 -17.91 -21.28
N TYR A 73 11.93 -16.59 -21.17
CA TYR A 73 11.74 -15.63 -22.26
C TYR A 73 13.04 -14.87 -22.58
N ASP A 74 13.06 -14.25 -23.74
CA ASP A 74 14.14 -13.35 -24.14
C ASP A 74 14.00 -11.99 -23.45
N SER A 75 15.05 -11.20 -23.50
CA SER A 75 15.08 -9.85 -22.92
C SER A 75 15.25 -8.80 -24.00
N ILE A 76 14.61 -7.64 -23.82
CA ILE A 76 14.72 -6.48 -24.67
C ILE A 76 15.42 -5.33 -23.96
N ALA A 77 16.03 -4.45 -24.74
CA ALA A 77 16.57 -3.20 -24.24
C ALA A 77 15.45 -2.27 -23.76
N THR A 78 15.75 -1.44 -22.79
CA THR A 78 14.83 -0.42 -22.29
C THR A 78 15.28 0.98 -22.68
N ALA A 79 14.51 2.01 -22.32
CA ALA A 79 14.90 3.41 -22.46
C ALA A 79 16.20 3.73 -21.66
N VAL A 80 16.53 2.94 -20.63
CA VAL A 80 17.75 3.10 -19.84
C VAL A 80 18.87 2.23 -20.42
N SER A 81 19.98 2.84 -20.78
CA SER A 81 21.14 2.12 -21.35
C SER A 81 21.64 1.03 -20.39
N GLY A 82 21.89 -0.17 -20.94
CA GLY A 82 22.36 -1.32 -20.16
C GLY A 82 21.31 -2.04 -19.31
N VAL A 83 20.09 -1.51 -19.20
CA VAL A 83 18.99 -2.15 -18.48
C VAL A 83 18.13 -2.93 -19.46
N LYS A 84 17.87 -4.19 -19.15
CA LYS A 84 16.99 -5.08 -19.92
C LYS A 84 15.84 -5.57 -19.05
N ILE A 85 14.70 -5.84 -19.67
CA ILE A 85 13.54 -6.52 -19.08
C ILE A 85 13.00 -7.55 -20.06
N CYS A 86 12.05 -8.38 -19.62
CA CYS A 86 11.44 -9.41 -20.45
C CYS A 86 10.80 -8.82 -21.73
N GLU A 87 10.91 -9.54 -22.83
CA GLU A 87 10.35 -9.16 -24.14
C GLU A 87 8.84 -8.94 -24.15
N HIS A 88 8.11 -9.55 -23.20
CA HIS A 88 6.67 -9.39 -23.04
C HIS A 88 6.24 -8.07 -22.38
N LEU A 89 7.20 -7.22 -21.98
CA LEU A 89 6.95 -5.92 -21.35
C LEU A 89 7.40 -4.72 -22.22
N PRO A 90 7.09 -4.69 -23.56
CA PRO A 90 7.63 -3.65 -24.44
C PRO A 90 7.10 -2.25 -24.14
N LYS A 91 5.87 -2.14 -23.63
CA LYS A 91 5.32 -0.85 -23.19
C LYS A 91 6.06 -0.33 -21.95
N THR A 92 6.28 -1.20 -20.97
CA THR A 92 7.04 -0.87 -19.72
C THR A 92 8.49 -0.50 -20.04
N ALA A 93 9.13 -1.17 -21.00
CA ALA A 93 10.50 -0.89 -21.42
C ALA A 93 10.72 0.58 -21.81
N ARG A 94 9.74 1.21 -22.42
CA ARG A 94 9.76 2.62 -22.85
C ARG A 94 9.71 3.61 -21.69
N HIS A 95 9.22 3.18 -20.52
CA HIS A 95 9.03 4.02 -19.34
C HIS A 95 10.06 3.73 -18.23
N MET A 96 11.08 2.91 -18.51
CA MET A 96 12.05 2.49 -17.49
C MET A 96 12.85 3.64 -16.87
N GLU A 97 12.95 4.79 -17.52
CA GLU A 97 13.54 6.01 -16.93
C GLU A 97 12.74 6.53 -15.71
N GLN A 98 11.46 6.19 -15.62
CA GLN A 98 10.55 6.58 -14.54
C GLN A 98 10.35 5.46 -13.51
N ILE A 99 11.02 4.31 -13.69
CA ILE A 99 10.80 3.10 -12.90
C ILE A 99 12.06 2.75 -12.10
N THR A 100 11.92 2.52 -10.81
CA THR A 100 12.95 1.93 -9.98
C THR A 100 12.69 0.43 -9.80
N ALA A 101 13.51 -0.42 -10.40
CA ALA A 101 13.43 -1.87 -10.25
C ALA A 101 14.27 -2.34 -9.06
N VAL A 102 13.63 -2.76 -7.96
CA VAL A 102 14.30 -3.30 -6.78
C VAL A 102 14.48 -4.82 -6.95
N ARG A 103 15.62 -5.24 -7.50
CA ARG A 103 15.92 -6.64 -7.85
C ARG A 103 16.45 -7.48 -6.69
N SER A 104 16.80 -6.85 -5.58
CA SER A 104 17.35 -7.51 -4.38
C SER A 104 16.29 -7.83 -3.31
N LEU A 105 15.01 -7.53 -3.58
CA LEU A 105 13.95 -7.83 -2.62
C LEU A 105 13.73 -9.34 -2.52
N HIS A 106 13.82 -9.87 -1.30
CA HIS A 106 13.58 -11.28 -1.02
C HIS A 106 13.00 -11.46 0.39
N HIS A 107 12.48 -12.62 0.67
CA HIS A 107 12.04 -13.03 2.00
C HIS A 107 12.38 -14.52 2.23
N GLU A 108 12.33 -14.95 3.47
CA GLU A 108 12.70 -16.29 3.92
C GLU A 108 11.60 -17.35 3.75
N VAL A 109 10.39 -16.96 3.35
CA VAL A 109 9.27 -17.90 3.21
C VAL A 109 9.46 -18.72 1.94
N VAL A 110 9.42 -20.05 2.09
CA VAL A 110 9.51 -21.04 1.01
C VAL A 110 8.24 -21.88 1.05
N ASP A 111 7.65 -22.17 -0.12
CA ASP A 111 6.51 -23.09 -0.32
C ASP A 111 5.21 -22.74 0.43
N GLU A 112 5.03 -21.49 0.92
CA GLU A 112 3.82 -21.11 1.62
C GLU A 112 3.32 -19.73 1.16
N HIS A 113 2.24 -19.75 0.34
CA HIS A 113 1.69 -18.55 -0.30
C HIS A 113 1.13 -17.52 0.69
N ALA A 114 0.43 -17.97 1.75
CA ALA A 114 -0.21 -17.07 2.68
C ALA A 114 0.82 -16.32 3.55
N ALA A 115 1.85 -17.01 4.04
CA ALA A 115 2.93 -16.39 4.80
C ALA A 115 3.76 -15.45 3.91
N ALA A 116 4.07 -15.84 2.67
CA ALA A 116 4.76 -15.00 1.69
C ALA A 116 3.96 -13.72 1.39
N THR A 117 2.66 -13.85 1.12
CA THR A 117 1.75 -12.72 0.91
C THR A 117 1.70 -11.79 2.12
N ASN A 118 1.59 -12.35 3.34
CA ASN A 118 1.63 -11.57 4.56
C ASN A 118 2.97 -10.80 4.69
N ARG A 119 4.08 -11.48 4.42
CA ARG A 119 5.42 -10.86 4.46
C ARG A 119 5.52 -9.69 3.50
N MET A 120 5.03 -9.83 2.28
CA MET A 120 5.07 -8.79 1.27
C MET A 120 4.14 -7.62 1.58
N HIS A 121 2.95 -7.85 2.13
CA HIS A 121 2.00 -6.80 2.44
C HIS A 121 2.33 -6.03 3.73
N THR A 122 2.93 -6.68 4.72
CA THR A 122 3.13 -6.12 6.06
C THR A 122 4.59 -5.91 6.44
N GLY A 123 5.54 -6.51 5.70
CA GLY A 123 6.96 -6.55 6.05
C GLY A 123 7.27 -7.39 7.30
N ARG A 124 6.30 -8.15 7.81
CA ARG A 124 6.42 -8.90 9.08
C ARG A 124 6.05 -10.37 8.92
N PRO A 125 6.62 -11.25 9.75
CA PRO A 125 6.19 -12.65 9.80
C PRO A 125 4.75 -12.73 10.30
N THR A 126 4.08 -13.82 9.96
CA THR A 126 2.79 -14.14 10.54
C THR A 126 2.96 -14.35 12.05
N SER A 127 2.16 -13.65 12.85
CA SER A 127 2.14 -13.75 14.30
C SER A 127 0.73 -14.08 14.77
N GLY A 128 0.58 -15.03 15.68
CA GLY A 128 -0.73 -15.37 16.25
C GLY A 128 -1.34 -14.27 17.12
N ALA A 129 -0.53 -13.41 17.72
CA ALA A 129 -0.96 -12.42 18.70
C ALA A 129 -1.17 -11.01 18.10
N VAL A 130 -0.41 -10.64 17.06
CA VAL A 130 -0.42 -9.28 16.52
C VAL A 130 -0.76 -9.31 15.04
N ARG A 131 -1.78 -8.54 14.66
CA ARG A 131 -2.07 -8.25 13.26
C ARG A 131 -1.35 -6.96 12.86
N TYR A 132 -0.40 -7.09 11.95
CA TYR A 132 0.35 -5.94 11.44
C TYR A 132 -0.42 -5.26 10.31
N PRO A 133 -0.34 -3.92 10.21
CA PRO A 133 -0.98 -3.18 9.13
C PRO A 133 -0.29 -3.44 7.79
N SER A 134 -1.08 -3.38 6.73
CA SER A 134 -0.58 -3.37 5.36
C SER A 134 0.06 -2.02 5.01
N LEU A 135 0.86 -1.99 3.93
CA LEU A 135 1.43 -0.76 3.40
C LEU A 135 0.35 0.31 3.13
N GLY A 136 -0.77 -0.08 2.50
CA GLY A 136 -1.88 0.84 2.23
C GLY A 136 -2.48 1.44 3.51
N SER A 137 -2.65 0.63 4.55
CA SER A 137 -3.13 1.10 5.86
C SER A 137 -2.14 2.01 6.58
N ILE A 138 -0.84 1.76 6.45
CA ILE A 138 0.19 2.65 6.98
C ILE A 138 0.12 4.02 6.29
N ILE A 139 0.02 4.04 4.96
CA ILE A 139 -0.11 5.29 4.19
C ILE A 139 -1.39 6.02 4.59
N ALA A 140 -2.54 5.33 4.66
CA ALA A 140 -3.81 5.90 5.09
C ALA A 140 -3.73 6.52 6.49
N SER A 141 -3.08 5.84 7.43
CA SER A 141 -2.90 6.33 8.80
C SER A 141 -2.02 7.56 8.89
N GLN A 142 -0.99 7.67 8.04
CA GLN A 142 -0.03 8.77 8.07
C GLN A 142 -0.46 10.00 7.27
N ARG A 143 -1.19 9.79 6.17
CA ARG A 143 -1.55 10.84 5.22
C ARG A 143 -3.03 11.23 5.29
N GLY A 144 -3.88 10.33 5.78
CA GLY A 144 -5.33 10.50 5.72
C GLY A 144 -5.87 10.43 4.29
N ALA A 145 -7.10 10.88 4.11
CA ALA A 145 -7.74 11.03 2.81
C ALA A 145 -7.18 12.25 2.05
N ALA A 146 -7.07 12.13 0.73
CA ALA A 146 -6.57 13.22 -0.12
C ALA A 146 -7.54 14.41 -0.21
N ALA A 147 -8.84 14.18 -0.03
CA ALA A 147 -9.89 15.20 -0.02
C ALA A 147 -11.08 14.75 0.84
N GLU A 148 -11.95 15.69 1.16
CA GLU A 148 -13.24 15.38 1.80
C GLU A 148 -14.09 14.50 0.87
N GLY A 149 -14.79 13.50 1.43
CA GLY A 149 -15.60 12.56 0.66
C GLY A 149 -14.82 11.47 -0.09
N VAL A 150 -13.49 11.44 0.01
CA VAL A 150 -12.66 10.41 -0.61
C VAL A 150 -12.10 9.47 0.46
N PRO A 151 -12.13 8.13 0.27
CA PRO A 151 -11.50 7.21 1.22
C PRO A 151 -9.97 7.31 1.17
N ALA A 152 -9.35 7.15 2.32
CA ALA A 152 -7.87 7.16 2.41
C ALA A 152 -7.24 5.91 1.77
N TYR A 153 -7.97 4.79 1.72
CA TYR A 153 -7.47 3.54 1.19
C TYR A 153 -8.61 2.74 0.52
N VAL A 154 -8.45 2.44 -0.76
CA VAL A 154 -9.37 1.59 -1.55
C VAL A 154 -8.67 0.29 -1.90
N LEU A 155 -9.33 -0.83 -1.69
CA LEU A 155 -8.89 -2.15 -2.10
C LEU A 155 -9.81 -2.69 -3.19
N MET A 156 -9.23 -3.02 -4.34
CA MET A 156 -9.90 -3.72 -5.44
C MET A 156 -9.38 -5.15 -5.55
N GLY A 157 -10.21 -6.06 -6.08
CA GLY A 157 -9.86 -7.46 -6.26
C GLY A 157 -10.18 -8.29 -5.03
N TYR A 158 -9.23 -9.03 -4.48
CA TYR A 158 -9.50 -10.00 -3.41
C TYR A 158 -9.21 -9.44 -2.01
N PRO A 159 -10.19 -9.28 -1.12
CA PRO A 159 -9.94 -8.85 0.24
C PRO A 159 -9.23 -9.96 1.02
N ASN A 160 -8.21 -9.57 1.78
CA ASN A 160 -7.44 -10.47 2.63
C ASN A 160 -7.08 -9.78 3.93
N LEU A 161 -6.99 -10.53 5.01
CA LEU A 161 -6.61 -10.03 6.34
C LEU A 161 -5.24 -9.33 6.34
N THR A 162 -4.33 -9.73 5.44
CA THR A 162 -3.00 -9.13 5.31
C THR A 162 -3.01 -7.74 4.68
N ARG A 163 -4.14 -7.28 4.16
CA ARG A 163 -4.32 -5.96 3.53
C ARG A 163 -5.00 -4.94 4.42
N GLY A 164 -5.39 -5.35 5.63
CA GLY A 164 -6.13 -4.52 6.57
C GLY A 164 -5.26 -3.63 7.46
N ALA A 165 -5.95 -2.90 8.33
CA ALA A 165 -5.34 -1.92 9.22
C ALA A 165 -4.53 -2.51 10.37
N GLY A 166 -4.68 -3.80 10.68
CA GLY A 166 -4.00 -4.41 11.81
C GLY A 166 -4.30 -3.67 13.11
N PHE A 167 -3.26 -3.28 13.84
CA PHE A 167 -3.38 -2.56 15.12
C PHE A 167 -3.65 -1.04 14.96
N LEU A 168 -3.64 -0.50 13.73
CA LEU A 168 -3.93 0.92 13.50
C LEU A 168 -5.41 1.29 13.65
N GLY A 169 -6.28 0.29 13.65
CA GLY A 169 -7.71 0.49 13.85
C GLY A 169 -8.49 0.80 12.56
N PRO A 170 -9.83 0.91 12.66
CA PRO A 170 -10.74 0.98 11.52
C PRO A 170 -10.54 2.18 10.60
N ALA A 171 -10.14 3.32 11.14
CA ALA A 171 -9.92 4.55 10.36
C ALA A 171 -8.82 4.41 9.29
N ALA A 172 -7.87 3.49 9.50
CA ALA A 172 -6.81 3.17 8.54
C ALA A 172 -7.14 1.95 7.67
N ASN A 173 -8.35 1.41 7.73
CA ASN A 173 -8.76 0.26 6.95
C ASN A 173 -9.18 0.67 5.54
N PHE A 174 -9.28 -0.32 4.65
CA PHE A 174 -9.69 -0.10 3.27
C PHE A 174 -11.21 -0.08 3.12
N ILE A 175 -11.68 0.66 2.13
CA ILE A 175 -12.98 0.45 1.51
C ILE A 175 -12.81 -0.61 0.43
N TYR A 176 -13.60 -1.67 0.50
CA TYR A 176 -13.54 -2.75 -0.48
C TYR A 176 -14.44 -2.45 -1.67
N LEU A 177 -13.85 -2.47 -2.85
CA LEU A 177 -14.54 -2.27 -4.10
C LEU A 177 -14.55 -3.59 -4.89
N ASN A 178 -15.69 -4.26 -4.88
CA ASN A 178 -15.88 -5.53 -5.59
C ASN A 178 -16.41 -5.32 -7.02
N ASP A 179 -17.25 -4.32 -7.19
CA ASP A 179 -17.87 -3.96 -8.46
C ASP A 179 -17.61 -2.48 -8.75
N LEU A 180 -16.97 -2.20 -9.87
CA LEU A 180 -16.62 -0.85 -10.27
C LEU A 180 -17.84 -0.02 -10.68
N LYS A 181 -18.88 -0.66 -11.21
CA LYS A 181 -20.12 0.03 -11.65
C LYS A 181 -21.08 0.29 -10.50
N ALA A 182 -21.22 -0.70 -9.61
CA ALA A 182 -22.10 -0.58 -8.46
C ALA A 182 -21.49 0.24 -7.31
N GLY A 183 -20.17 0.42 -7.33
CA GLY A 183 -19.45 1.07 -6.25
C GLY A 183 -19.37 0.20 -4.98
N PRO A 184 -18.90 0.76 -3.85
CA PRO A 184 -18.78 0.05 -2.59
C PRO A 184 -20.15 -0.36 -2.03
N ALA A 185 -20.29 -1.62 -1.68
CA ALA A 185 -21.54 -2.13 -1.11
C ALA A 185 -21.92 -1.39 0.19
N GLY A 186 -23.19 -1.03 0.31
CA GLY A 186 -23.77 -0.44 1.53
C GLY A 186 -23.54 1.05 1.73
N LEU A 187 -22.83 1.75 0.85
CA LEU A 187 -22.66 3.20 0.91
C LEU A 187 -23.77 3.97 0.19
N ALA A 188 -24.36 3.37 -0.83
CA ALA A 188 -25.51 3.98 -1.49
C ALA A 188 -26.76 3.88 -0.62
N ARG A 189 -27.53 4.98 -0.54
CA ARG A 189 -28.84 4.96 0.12
C ARG A 189 -29.83 4.12 -0.71
N PRO A 190 -30.51 3.13 -0.11
CA PRO A 190 -31.54 2.39 -0.82
C PRO A 190 -32.69 3.31 -1.29
N ASP A 191 -33.22 3.10 -2.49
CA ASP A 191 -34.30 3.89 -3.07
C ASP A 191 -35.59 3.90 -2.21
N SER A 192 -35.80 2.83 -1.44
CA SER A 192 -36.93 2.72 -0.50
C SER A 192 -36.83 3.64 0.73
N ILE A 193 -35.71 4.35 0.91
CA ILE A 193 -35.50 5.26 2.05
C ILE A 193 -35.42 6.70 1.53
N SER A 194 -36.43 7.51 1.90
CA SER A 194 -36.42 8.93 1.56
C SER A 194 -35.32 9.70 2.27
N SER A 195 -34.93 10.86 1.74
CA SER A 195 -33.90 11.74 2.33
C SER A 195 -34.25 12.17 3.75
N GLU A 196 -35.55 12.47 4.01
CA GLU A 196 -36.02 12.88 5.35
C GLU A 196 -35.90 11.72 6.36
N ARG A 197 -36.15 10.50 5.91
CA ARG A 197 -36.01 9.30 6.75
C ARG A 197 -34.55 9.02 7.06
N SER A 198 -33.67 9.21 6.09
CA SER A 198 -32.21 9.11 6.29
C SER A 198 -31.73 10.12 7.31
N SER A 199 -32.06 11.40 7.11
CA SER A 199 -31.64 12.48 8.03
C SER A 199 -32.15 12.27 9.47
N ARG A 200 -33.39 11.75 9.63
CA ARG A 200 -33.90 11.42 10.97
C ARG A 200 -33.10 10.28 11.62
N ARG A 201 -32.72 9.27 10.85
CA ARG A 201 -31.88 8.16 11.34
C ARG A 201 -30.49 8.64 11.74
N GLU A 202 -29.88 9.49 10.94
CA GLU A 202 -28.56 10.07 11.21
C GLU A 202 -28.57 10.90 12.49
N LYS A 203 -29.57 11.74 12.70
CA LYS A 203 -29.75 12.52 13.93
C LYS A 203 -29.94 11.63 15.15
N LEU A 204 -30.73 10.55 15.04
CA LEU A 204 -30.89 9.58 16.12
C LEU A 204 -29.59 8.85 16.43
N LEU A 205 -28.88 8.40 15.40
CA LEU A 205 -27.57 7.74 15.54
C LEU A 205 -26.55 8.67 16.20
N ASP A 206 -26.49 9.94 15.80
CA ASP A 206 -25.62 10.93 16.41
C ASP A 206 -25.92 11.15 17.90
N ALA A 207 -27.23 11.24 18.27
CA ALA A 207 -27.63 11.33 19.67
C ALA A 207 -27.21 10.11 20.50
N VAL A 208 -27.38 8.90 19.96
CA VAL A 208 -26.96 7.65 20.61
C VAL A 208 -25.43 7.60 20.76
N ARG A 209 -24.68 7.99 19.73
CA ARG A 209 -23.21 8.02 19.74
C ARG A 209 -22.66 9.03 20.76
N LYS A 210 -23.24 10.23 20.83
CA LYS A 210 -22.89 11.23 21.86
C LYS A 210 -23.13 10.71 23.27
N GLY A 211 -24.26 10.05 23.51
CA GLY A 211 -24.53 9.39 24.78
C GLY A 211 -23.52 8.27 25.08
N GLY A 212 -23.14 7.48 24.07
CA GLY A 212 -22.09 6.45 24.17
C GLY A 212 -20.71 7.03 24.46
N ALA A 213 -20.34 8.11 23.77
CA ALA A 213 -19.04 8.77 23.98
C ALA A 213 -18.91 9.30 25.42
N ASN A 214 -19.96 9.87 25.98
CA ASN A 214 -19.95 10.34 27.36
C ASN A 214 -19.77 9.19 28.39
N ARG A 215 -20.19 7.98 28.03
CA ARG A 215 -20.18 6.82 28.95
C ARG A 215 -18.96 5.89 28.74
N PHE A 216 -18.49 5.75 27.50
CA PHE A 216 -17.50 4.78 27.07
C PHE A 216 -16.36 5.40 26.25
N GLY A 217 -16.18 6.73 26.29
CA GLY A 217 -15.19 7.42 25.46
C GLY A 217 -13.74 6.98 25.65
N ASP A 218 -13.42 6.39 26.82
CA ASP A 218 -12.11 5.83 27.11
C ASP A 218 -11.94 4.37 26.64
N ASP A 219 -13.04 3.72 26.23
CA ASP A 219 -12.97 2.36 25.69
C ASP A 219 -12.55 2.37 24.22
N LYS A 220 -11.37 1.79 23.94
CA LYS A 220 -10.83 1.72 22.57
C LYS A 220 -11.80 1.05 21.59
N LYS A 221 -12.56 0.04 22.00
CA LYS A 221 -13.53 -0.62 21.11
C LYS A 221 -14.67 0.32 20.71
N PHE A 222 -15.11 1.15 21.65
CA PHE A 222 -16.12 2.15 21.36
C PHE A 222 -15.58 3.23 20.42
N THR A 223 -14.40 3.77 20.69
CA THR A 223 -13.78 4.80 19.86
C THR A 223 -13.45 4.30 18.46
N ASP A 224 -12.98 3.06 18.33
CA ASP A 224 -12.73 2.40 17.04
C ASP A 224 -14.03 2.21 16.24
N TYR A 225 -15.11 1.78 16.90
CA TYR A 225 -16.44 1.64 16.28
C TYR A 225 -16.98 3.00 15.84
N ASP A 226 -16.91 3.99 16.71
CA ASP A 226 -17.40 5.34 16.42
C ASP A 226 -16.65 5.96 15.22
N ALA A 227 -15.34 5.81 15.15
CA ALA A 227 -14.54 6.26 14.02
C ALA A 227 -14.96 5.56 12.71
N ALA A 228 -15.23 4.25 12.74
CA ALA A 228 -15.69 3.51 11.56
C ALA A 228 -17.07 4.00 11.07
N VAL A 229 -17.98 4.28 12.00
CA VAL A 229 -19.32 4.82 11.66
C VAL A 229 -19.20 6.23 11.06
N GLN A 230 -18.38 7.09 11.64
CA GLN A 230 -18.14 8.44 11.11
C GLN A 230 -17.59 8.38 9.68
N GLU A 231 -16.59 7.53 9.45
CA GLU A 231 -16.01 7.38 8.12
C GLU A 231 -17.03 6.85 7.11
N SER A 232 -17.84 5.86 7.50
CA SER A 232 -18.93 5.35 6.65
C SER A 232 -19.93 6.42 6.26
N LEU A 233 -20.36 7.27 7.22
CA LEU A 233 -21.27 8.37 6.96
C LEU A 233 -20.65 9.43 6.06
N ARG A 234 -19.37 9.74 6.26
CA ARG A 234 -18.60 10.67 5.42
C ARG A 234 -18.56 10.22 3.97
N LEU A 235 -18.37 8.92 3.72
CA LEU A 235 -18.26 8.33 2.38
C LEU A 235 -19.61 8.01 1.74
N SER A 236 -20.72 8.06 2.46
CA SER A 236 -22.05 7.77 1.90
C SER A 236 -22.66 8.94 1.09
N GLY A 237 -21.88 10.02 0.89
CA GLY A 237 -22.30 11.19 0.13
C GLY A 237 -22.35 10.97 -1.39
N PRO A 238 -23.16 11.77 -2.12
CA PRO A 238 -23.30 11.64 -3.56
C PRO A 238 -22.01 11.89 -4.33
N ASP A 239 -21.10 12.69 -3.80
CA ASP A 239 -19.85 13.05 -4.49
C ASP A 239 -18.90 11.86 -4.62
N PHE A 240 -18.81 11.02 -3.59
CA PHE A 240 -18.04 9.79 -3.68
C PHE A 240 -18.65 8.80 -4.67
N MET A 241 -19.98 8.68 -4.68
CA MET A 241 -20.67 7.76 -5.60
C MET A 241 -20.56 8.16 -7.07
N LYS A 242 -20.37 9.45 -7.38
CA LYS A 242 -20.11 9.91 -8.77
C LYS A 242 -18.83 9.29 -9.36
N ALA A 243 -17.82 9.00 -8.55
CA ALA A 243 -16.58 8.37 -9.01
C ALA A 243 -16.78 6.97 -9.64
N PHE A 244 -17.95 6.37 -9.46
CA PHE A 244 -18.31 5.06 -10.03
C PHE A 244 -19.21 5.15 -11.27
N GLN A 245 -19.55 6.36 -11.71
CA GLN A 245 -20.31 6.61 -12.95
C GLN A 245 -19.37 6.64 -14.13
N LEU A 246 -18.81 5.47 -14.49
CA LEU A 246 -17.79 5.35 -15.56
C LEU A 246 -18.31 5.78 -16.94
N GLU A 247 -19.62 5.80 -17.13
CA GLU A 247 -20.28 6.22 -18.37
C GLU A 247 -20.14 7.72 -18.61
N ASP A 248 -19.95 8.51 -17.54
CA ASP A 248 -19.75 9.96 -17.60
C ASP A 248 -18.30 10.33 -18.00
N GLU A 249 -17.38 9.36 -18.02
CA GLU A 249 -16.00 9.58 -18.43
C GLU A 249 -15.88 9.75 -19.95
N PRO A 250 -15.00 10.64 -20.43
CA PRO A 250 -14.75 10.83 -21.85
C PRO A 250 -14.39 9.53 -22.56
N ALA A 251 -14.94 9.33 -23.76
CA ALA A 251 -14.72 8.12 -24.56
C ALA A 251 -13.22 7.85 -24.82
N ASP A 252 -12.45 8.91 -25.07
CA ASP A 252 -11.01 8.81 -25.31
C ASP A 252 -10.27 8.25 -24.07
N LEU A 253 -10.66 8.69 -22.87
CA LEU A 253 -10.11 8.17 -21.63
C LEU A 253 -10.47 6.69 -21.44
N ARG A 254 -11.73 6.32 -21.66
CA ARG A 254 -12.16 4.91 -21.57
C ARG A 254 -11.40 4.00 -22.54
N ASN A 255 -11.18 4.46 -23.77
CA ASN A 255 -10.44 3.71 -24.80
C ASN A 255 -8.98 3.46 -24.43
N LEU A 256 -8.35 4.30 -23.59
CA LEU A 256 -6.99 4.05 -23.09
C LEU A 256 -6.89 2.82 -22.21
N TYR A 257 -7.96 2.44 -21.54
CA TYR A 257 -8.03 1.25 -20.66
C TYR A 257 -8.37 -0.04 -21.41
N GLY A 258 -8.76 0.05 -22.68
CA GLY A 258 -9.04 -1.09 -23.56
C GLY A 258 -10.53 -1.39 -23.70
N SER A 259 -10.84 -2.50 -24.39
CA SER A 259 -12.22 -2.86 -24.79
C SER A 259 -13.11 -3.38 -23.65
N GLU A 260 -12.55 -3.59 -22.47
CA GLU A 260 -13.30 -4.08 -21.29
C GLU A 260 -13.99 -2.94 -20.51
N PHE A 261 -13.75 -1.70 -20.91
CA PHE A 261 -14.34 -0.49 -20.32
C PHE A 261 -15.50 0.06 -21.09
#